data_2504bb8076b66f5486f803393dc775c6
#
_entry.id   2504bb8076b66f5486f803393dc775c6
#
_cell.length_a   1.000
_cell.length_b   1.000
_cell.length_c   1.000
_cell.angle_alpha   90.00
_cell.angle_beta   90.00
_cell.angle_gamma   90.00
#
_symmetry.space_group_name_H-M   'P 1'
#
loop_
_entity.id
_entity.type
_entity.pdbx_description
1 polymer ?
#
loop_
_entity_poly.entity_id
_entity_poly.type
_entity_poly.pdbx_seq_one_letter_code
_entity_poly.pdbx_strand_id
1 'polypeptide(L)'
;MKLLFLVVFFSVSLFGQDYFTEKYMPFSNEVDSPEKFLGYKIGSQHTRHDRILDYLKYLSTVSSRARIQQYGETHEGKKLILFSVSKIENLKNLEVIQKAHVDYVFGKINDEPDIPIIINLGYNVHGNEPSSSEAALLTAYTLVASEHSKIKKFRENAVIFIDPTINPDGRDRHSQWVNSYKGSPLVSDPMDAEHNEAWPGGRTNHYWFDLNRDWL
;
A
#
# COMPACT_ATOMS: atom_id res chain seq x y z
N MET A 1 -47.40 -38.01 3.39
CA MET A 1 -46.27 -37.67 2.49
C MET A 1 -45.71 -36.35 2.98
N LYS A 2 -44.58 -36.34 3.72
CA LYS A 2 -43.98 -35.12 4.25
C LYS A 2 -42.95 -34.62 3.21
N LEU A 3 -43.17 -33.44 2.66
CA LEU A 3 -42.29 -32.79 1.71
C LEU A 3 -41.13 -32.18 2.49
N LEU A 4 -39.93 -32.69 2.28
CA LEU A 4 -38.70 -32.16 2.86
C LEU A 4 -38.17 -31.04 1.94
N PHE A 5 -38.23 -29.78 2.38
CA PHE A 5 -37.61 -28.67 1.67
C PHE A 5 -36.11 -28.63 2.00
N LEU A 6 -35.25 -28.93 1.03
CA LEU A 6 -33.83 -28.76 1.12
C LEU A 6 -33.50 -27.29 0.77
N VAL A 7 -33.14 -26.47 1.77
CA VAL A 7 -32.66 -25.11 1.55
C VAL A 7 -31.14 -25.18 1.36
N VAL A 8 -30.70 -24.97 0.13
CA VAL A 8 -29.25 -24.88 -0.19
C VAL A 8 -28.82 -23.42 -0.02
N PHE A 9 -28.02 -23.14 1.00
CA PHE A 9 -27.36 -21.84 1.17
C PHE A 9 -26.15 -21.78 0.26
N PHE A 10 -26.21 -20.96 -0.78
CA PHE A 10 -25.02 -20.53 -1.51
C PHE A 10 -24.35 -19.39 -0.75
N SER A 11 -23.24 -19.66 -0.07
CA SER A 11 -22.36 -18.61 0.46
C SER A 11 -21.51 -18.07 -0.68
N VAL A 12 -21.83 -16.89 -1.18
CA VAL A 12 -20.97 -16.15 -2.10
C VAL A 12 -19.90 -15.45 -1.25
N SER A 13 -18.68 -15.99 -1.26
CA SER A 13 -17.54 -15.33 -0.65
C SER A 13 -17.09 -14.18 -1.57
N LEU A 14 -17.48 -12.94 -1.24
CA LEU A 14 -16.98 -11.74 -1.91
C LEU A 14 -15.57 -11.43 -1.37
N PHE A 15 -14.56 -11.76 -2.15
CA PHE A 15 -13.18 -11.40 -1.82
C PHE A 15 -12.85 -10.05 -2.49
N GLY A 16 -12.62 -9.00 -1.68
CA GLY A 16 -12.27 -7.66 -2.19
C GLY A 16 -11.01 -7.62 -3.05
N GLN A 17 -10.18 -8.65 -2.99
CA GLN A 17 -8.99 -8.82 -3.84
C GLN A 17 -9.33 -9.01 -5.31
N ASP A 18 -10.45 -9.63 -5.63
CA ASP A 18 -10.88 -9.91 -7.00
C ASP A 18 -11.11 -8.61 -7.79
N TYR A 19 -11.46 -7.51 -7.09
CA TYR A 19 -11.58 -6.19 -7.71
C TYR A 19 -10.28 -5.74 -8.39
N PHE A 20 -9.12 -5.93 -7.79
CA PHE A 20 -7.84 -5.53 -8.38
C PHE A 20 -7.38 -6.51 -9.45
N THR A 21 -7.52 -7.81 -9.19
CA THR A 21 -7.06 -8.85 -10.11
C THR A 21 -7.93 -8.94 -11.35
N GLU A 22 -9.25 -8.86 -11.24
CA GLU A 22 -10.15 -8.97 -12.38
C GLU A 22 -10.19 -7.71 -13.22
N LYS A 23 -10.29 -6.55 -12.57
CA LYS A 23 -10.51 -5.27 -13.26
C LYS A 23 -9.33 -4.80 -14.09
N TYR A 24 -8.11 -5.12 -13.68
CA TYR A 24 -6.89 -4.59 -14.28
C TYR A 24 -6.01 -5.65 -14.94
N MET A 25 -6.60 -6.78 -15.29
CA MET A 25 -5.93 -7.83 -16.09
C MET A 25 -5.62 -7.34 -17.51
N PRO A 26 -4.63 -7.96 -18.20
CA PRO A 26 -3.71 -8.97 -17.68
C PRO A 26 -2.59 -8.37 -16.85
N PHE A 27 -1.97 -9.20 -16.00
CA PHE A 27 -0.75 -8.87 -15.26
C PHE A 27 0.46 -9.57 -15.88
N SER A 28 1.63 -8.95 -15.78
CA SER A 28 2.90 -9.56 -16.20
C SER A 28 3.21 -10.80 -15.35
N ASN A 29 3.55 -11.91 -16.01
CA ASN A 29 3.96 -13.14 -15.34
C ASN A 29 5.38 -13.06 -14.74
N GLU A 30 6.13 -12.02 -15.06
CA GLU A 30 7.50 -11.79 -14.55
C GLU A 30 7.49 -11.12 -13.15
N VAL A 31 6.34 -10.63 -12.72
CA VAL A 31 6.19 -9.91 -11.45
C VAL A 31 5.28 -10.71 -10.53
N ASP A 32 5.84 -11.21 -9.45
CA ASP A 32 5.07 -11.95 -8.45
C ASP A 32 4.06 -11.04 -7.75
N SER A 33 2.84 -11.57 -7.56
CA SER A 33 1.82 -10.89 -6.75
C SER A 33 2.26 -10.77 -5.28
N PRO A 34 1.68 -9.83 -4.50
CA PRO A 34 1.98 -9.74 -3.07
C PRO A 34 1.79 -11.07 -2.35
N GLU A 35 0.72 -11.81 -2.67
CA GLU A 35 0.41 -13.10 -2.07
C GLU A 35 1.48 -14.16 -2.36
N LYS A 36 1.95 -14.21 -3.62
CA LYS A 36 3.00 -15.16 -4.01
C LYS A 36 4.33 -14.84 -3.32
N PHE A 37 4.69 -13.55 -3.22
CA PHE A 37 5.91 -13.10 -2.58
C PHE A 37 5.89 -13.29 -1.05
N LEU A 38 4.78 -12.90 -0.41
CA LEU A 38 4.64 -12.94 1.05
C LEU A 38 4.37 -14.36 1.58
N GLY A 39 3.78 -15.23 0.75
CA GLY A 39 3.42 -16.60 1.12
C GLY A 39 2.09 -16.72 1.85
N TYR A 40 1.28 -15.68 1.86
CA TYR A 40 -0.06 -15.67 2.46
C TYR A 40 -0.99 -14.74 1.68
N LYS A 41 -2.29 -14.97 1.82
CA LYS A 41 -3.32 -14.16 1.17
C LYS A 41 -3.41 -12.78 1.83
N ILE A 42 -3.39 -11.71 1.02
CA ILE A 42 -3.55 -10.34 1.52
C ILE A 42 -4.87 -10.21 2.30
N GLY A 43 -4.80 -9.59 3.48
CA GLY A 43 -5.91 -9.48 4.41
C GLY A 43 -6.11 -10.70 5.31
N SER A 44 -5.37 -11.81 5.12
CA SER A 44 -5.42 -12.96 6.03
C SER A 44 -4.62 -12.76 7.32
N GLN A 45 -3.70 -11.83 7.30
CA GLN A 45 -2.95 -11.36 8.47
C GLN A 45 -2.47 -9.93 8.24
N HIS A 46 -1.98 -9.26 9.29
CA HIS A 46 -1.49 -7.89 9.22
C HIS A 46 -0.02 -7.88 8.84
N THR A 47 0.30 -7.38 7.63
CA THR A 47 1.66 -7.35 7.11
C THR A 47 2.51 -6.37 7.90
N ARG A 48 3.65 -6.82 8.43
CA ARG A 48 4.62 -5.99 9.15
C ARG A 48 5.34 -5.06 8.19
N HIS A 49 5.84 -3.94 8.73
CA HIS A 49 6.54 -2.93 7.95
C HIS A 49 7.74 -3.48 7.15
N ASP A 50 8.57 -4.32 7.77
CA ASP A 50 9.71 -4.95 7.11
C ASP A 50 9.30 -5.75 5.86
N ARG A 51 8.21 -6.52 5.95
CA ARG A 51 7.69 -7.32 4.83
C ARG A 51 7.09 -6.44 3.71
N ILE A 52 6.50 -5.30 4.08
CA ILE A 52 6.03 -4.30 3.11
C ILE A 52 7.22 -3.75 2.33
N LEU A 53 8.29 -3.35 3.02
CA LEU A 53 9.52 -2.86 2.38
C LEU A 53 10.16 -3.91 1.47
N ASP A 54 10.26 -5.16 1.92
CA ASP A 54 10.83 -6.26 1.15
C ASP A 54 10.10 -6.43 -0.19
N TYR A 55 8.78 -6.40 -0.17
CA TYR A 55 7.99 -6.52 -1.39
C TYR A 55 8.17 -5.34 -2.35
N LEU A 56 8.16 -4.11 -1.85
CA LEU A 56 8.36 -2.92 -2.69
C LEU A 56 9.79 -2.87 -3.25
N LYS A 57 10.78 -3.30 -2.49
CA LYS A 57 12.15 -3.48 -2.96
C LYS A 57 12.21 -4.53 -4.07
N TYR A 58 11.55 -5.68 -3.89
CA TYR A 58 11.43 -6.69 -4.93
C TYR A 58 10.83 -6.08 -6.22
N LEU A 59 9.70 -5.37 -6.14
CA LEU A 59 9.09 -4.73 -7.31
C LEU A 59 10.05 -3.78 -8.03
N SER A 60 10.87 -3.03 -7.30
CA SER A 60 11.86 -2.12 -7.89
C SER A 60 13.05 -2.83 -8.52
N THR A 61 13.31 -4.09 -8.16
CA THR A 61 14.39 -4.90 -8.77
C THR A 61 13.95 -5.63 -10.04
N VAL A 62 12.68 -6.06 -10.08
CA VAL A 62 12.16 -6.84 -11.22
C VAL A 62 11.52 -5.97 -12.30
N SER A 63 11.31 -4.68 -12.04
CA SER A 63 10.66 -3.77 -12.99
C SER A 63 11.33 -2.41 -13.07
N SER A 64 11.71 -2.01 -14.27
CA SER A 64 12.22 -0.66 -14.56
C SER A 64 11.15 0.46 -14.48
N ARG A 65 9.88 0.10 -14.28
CA ARG A 65 8.75 1.02 -14.07
C ARG A 65 8.63 1.49 -12.62
N ALA A 66 9.49 0.97 -11.74
CA ALA A 66 9.46 1.26 -10.31
C ALA A 66 10.83 1.66 -9.77
N ARG A 67 10.83 2.56 -8.79
CA ARG A 67 12.02 3.00 -8.05
C ARG A 67 11.69 3.12 -6.58
N ILE A 68 12.61 2.77 -5.71
CA ILE A 68 12.49 2.95 -4.26
C ILE A 68 13.56 3.93 -3.77
N GLN A 69 13.17 4.83 -2.87
CA GLN A 69 14.07 5.78 -2.23
C GLN A 69 13.75 5.86 -0.75
N GLN A 70 14.76 5.73 0.10
CA GLN A 70 14.63 6.05 1.52
C GLN A 70 14.74 7.57 1.67
N TYR A 71 13.78 8.19 2.37
CA TYR A 71 13.79 9.63 2.63
C TYR A 71 14.00 9.98 4.11
N GLY A 72 13.94 8.99 4.99
CA GLY A 72 14.16 9.17 6.41
C GLY A 72 14.12 7.88 7.21
N GLU A 73 14.18 8.04 8.51
CA GLU A 73 14.00 6.98 9.50
C GLU A 73 13.15 7.50 10.67
N THR A 74 12.39 6.60 11.29
CA THR A 74 11.67 6.91 12.52
C THR A 74 12.59 6.90 13.72
N HIS A 75 12.08 7.33 14.88
CA HIS A 75 12.81 7.23 16.14
C HIS A 75 13.22 5.79 16.48
N GLU A 76 12.40 4.80 16.11
CA GLU A 76 12.69 3.38 16.30
C GLU A 76 13.60 2.77 15.21
N GLY A 77 14.19 3.61 14.34
CA GLY A 77 15.10 3.17 13.28
C GLY A 77 14.42 2.50 12.09
N LYS A 78 13.10 2.65 11.94
CA LYS A 78 12.38 2.10 10.80
C LYS A 78 12.49 3.02 9.59
N LYS A 79 12.78 2.44 8.44
CA LYS A 79 12.98 3.19 7.19
C LYS A 79 11.68 3.78 6.68
N LEU A 80 11.71 5.07 6.38
CA LEU A 80 10.66 5.76 5.63
C LEU A 80 11.05 5.77 4.16
N ILE A 81 10.18 5.23 3.31
CA ILE A 81 10.47 5.06 1.89
C ILE A 81 9.41 5.73 1.02
N LEU A 82 9.86 6.19 -0.13
CA LEU A 82 9.01 6.61 -1.22
C LEU A 82 9.19 5.63 -2.39
N PHE A 83 8.10 4.97 -2.77
CA PHE A 83 8.07 4.07 -3.91
C PHE A 83 7.43 4.79 -5.09
N SER A 84 8.18 4.93 -6.17
CA SER A 84 7.78 5.70 -7.36
C SER A 84 7.43 4.77 -8.49
N VAL A 85 6.30 5.01 -9.16
CA VAL A 85 5.88 4.27 -10.36
C VAL A 85 5.58 5.26 -11.49
N SER A 86 6.17 5.00 -12.67
CA SER A 86 5.91 5.75 -13.90
C SER A 86 6.48 4.99 -15.11
N LYS A 87 6.40 5.56 -16.30
CA LYS A 87 7.22 5.10 -17.44
C LYS A 87 8.70 5.34 -17.16
N ILE A 88 9.56 4.55 -17.77
CA ILE A 88 11.02 4.55 -17.53
C ILE A 88 11.64 5.94 -17.72
N GLU A 89 11.21 6.65 -18.77
CA GLU A 89 11.73 7.98 -19.12
C GLU A 89 11.46 8.99 -17.99
N ASN A 90 10.26 8.98 -17.42
CA ASN A 90 9.92 9.85 -16.30
C ASN A 90 10.77 9.54 -15.06
N LEU A 91 10.96 8.24 -14.74
CA LEU A 91 11.78 7.84 -13.58
C LEU A 91 13.25 8.21 -13.74
N LYS A 92 13.78 8.21 -14.96
CA LYS A 92 15.15 8.68 -15.25
C LYS A 92 15.30 10.19 -15.10
N ASN A 93 14.22 10.94 -15.34
CA ASN A 93 14.22 12.41 -15.37
C ASN A 93 13.52 13.04 -14.14
N LEU A 94 13.38 12.30 -13.02
CA LEU A 94 12.65 12.80 -11.85
C LEU A 94 13.17 14.15 -11.33
N GLU A 95 14.47 14.38 -11.32
CA GLU A 95 15.06 15.65 -10.86
C GLU A 95 14.70 16.83 -11.78
N VAL A 96 14.66 16.58 -13.09
CA VAL A 96 14.24 17.61 -14.08
C VAL A 96 12.76 17.91 -13.92
N ILE A 97 11.91 16.87 -13.76
CA ILE A 97 10.48 17.02 -13.54
C ILE A 97 10.22 17.78 -12.24
N GLN A 98 10.91 17.40 -11.15
CA GLN A 98 10.80 18.09 -9.86
C GLN A 98 11.18 19.56 -9.98
N LYS A 99 12.30 19.85 -10.63
CA LYS A 99 12.75 21.24 -10.82
C LYS A 99 11.74 22.06 -11.60
N ALA A 100 11.25 21.55 -12.72
CA ALA A 100 10.25 22.23 -13.53
C ALA A 100 8.97 22.52 -12.74
N HIS A 101 8.47 21.52 -11.99
CA HIS A 101 7.30 21.66 -11.12
C HIS A 101 7.51 22.74 -10.04
N VAL A 102 8.64 22.67 -9.33
CA VAL A 102 8.99 23.64 -8.26
C VAL A 102 9.15 25.06 -8.85
N ASP A 103 9.82 25.21 -9.97
CA ASP A 103 10.04 26.53 -10.60
C ASP A 103 8.70 27.13 -11.06
N TYR A 104 7.76 26.32 -11.54
CA TYR A 104 6.41 26.76 -11.89
C TYR A 104 5.59 27.19 -10.66
N VAL A 105 5.54 26.33 -9.64
CA VAL A 105 4.77 26.59 -8.41
C VAL A 105 5.27 27.85 -7.68
N PHE A 106 6.57 28.11 -7.70
CA PHE A 106 7.14 29.31 -7.09
C PHE A 106 7.24 30.52 -8.04
N GLY A 107 6.61 30.45 -9.20
CA GLY A 107 6.51 31.58 -10.15
C GLY A 107 7.83 32.00 -10.79
N LYS A 108 8.83 31.09 -10.85
CA LYS A 108 10.10 31.35 -11.55
C LYS A 108 9.97 31.19 -13.07
N ILE A 109 8.98 30.45 -13.51
CA ILE A 109 8.55 30.32 -14.90
C ILE A 109 7.06 30.63 -15.00
N ASN A 110 6.64 31.31 -16.08
CA ASN A 110 5.25 31.75 -16.25
C ASN A 110 4.38 30.70 -16.96
N ASP A 111 4.97 29.93 -17.83
CA ASP A 111 4.26 28.92 -18.62
C ASP A 111 4.22 27.59 -17.86
N GLU A 112 3.07 26.93 -17.89
CA GLU A 112 2.93 25.59 -17.32
C GLU A 112 3.85 24.61 -18.05
N PRO A 113 4.76 23.92 -17.33
CA PRO A 113 5.69 23.00 -17.96
C PRO A 113 4.99 21.74 -18.46
N ASP A 114 5.41 21.23 -19.60
CA ASP A 114 4.98 19.93 -20.14
C ASP A 114 5.65 18.78 -19.36
N ILE A 115 5.11 18.51 -18.18
CA ILE A 115 5.58 17.45 -17.28
C ILE A 115 4.42 16.52 -16.90
N PRO A 116 4.72 15.27 -16.50
CA PRO A 116 3.68 14.34 -16.02
C PRO A 116 3.02 14.87 -14.74
N ILE A 117 1.77 14.47 -14.53
CA ILE A 117 1.04 14.75 -13.29
C ILE A 117 1.76 14.07 -12.12
N ILE A 118 1.91 14.80 -11.03
CA ILE A 118 2.49 14.27 -9.79
C ILE A 118 1.36 13.83 -8.87
N ILE A 119 1.36 12.56 -8.48
CA ILE A 119 0.36 11.98 -7.57
C ILE A 119 1.10 11.42 -6.36
N ASN A 120 0.69 11.80 -5.15
CA ASN A 120 1.20 11.23 -3.91
C ASN A 120 0.11 10.43 -3.20
N LEU A 121 0.38 9.16 -2.91
CA LEU A 121 -0.50 8.23 -2.22
C LEU A 121 0.14 7.86 -0.88
N GLY A 122 -0.29 8.52 0.20
CA GLY A 122 0.15 8.23 1.55
C GLY A 122 -0.77 7.21 2.22
N TYR A 123 -0.18 6.14 2.75
CA TYR A 123 -0.88 5.06 3.42
C TYR A 123 -0.48 4.96 4.88
N ASN A 124 -1.36 4.43 5.71
CA ASN A 124 -1.09 4.03 7.09
C ASN A 124 -0.54 5.16 7.97
N VAL A 125 -1.21 6.32 7.93
CA VAL A 125 -0.97 7.45 8.84
C VAL A 125 -1.20 7.01 10.28
N HIS A 126 -2.26 6.23 10.51
CA HIS A 126 -2.46 5.50 11.76
C HIS A 126 -2.06 4.04 11.56
N GLY A 127 -1.09 3.57 12.32
CA GLY A 127 -0.53 2.22 12.17
C GLY A 127 -1.54 1.10 12.40
N ASN A 128 -2.61 1.35 13.16
CA ASN A 128 -3.67 0.39 13.45
C ASN A 128 -4.85 0.40 12.46
N GLU A 129 -4.74 1.09 11.35
CA GLU A 129 -5.70 0.97 10.25
C GLU A 129 -5.32 -0.25 9.39
N PRO A 130 -6.00 -1.41 9.55
CA PRO A 130 -5.46 -2.69 9.11
C PRO A 130 -5.35 -2.81 7.60
N SER A 131 -6.29 -2.25 6.85
CA SER A 131 -6.36 -2.36 5.39
C SER A 131 -5.39 -1.45 4.64
N SER A 132 -4.84 -0.43 5.29
CA SER A 132 -4.13 0.66 4.61
C SER A 132 -2.85 0.18 3.91
N SER A 133 -1.92 -0.44 4.66
CA SER A 133 -0.67 -0.95 4.07
C SER A 133 -0.90 -2.14 3.14
N GLU A 134 -1.92 -2.96 3.40
CA GLU A 134 -2.31 -4.05 2.49
C GLU A 134 -2.80 -3.48 1.14
N ALA A 135 -3.57 -2.40 1.18
CA ALA A 135 -3.98 -1.68 -0.03
C ALA A 135 -2.78 -1.06 -0.77
N ALA A 136 -1.76 -0.56 -0.04
CA ALA A 136 -0.54 -0.06 -0.67
C ALA A 136 0.20 -1.14 -1.47
N LEU A 137 0.29 -2.37 -0.95
CA LEU A 137 0.90 -3.51 -1.65
C LEU A 137 0.14 -3.85 -2.95
N LEU A 138 -1.19 -3.93 -2.88
CA LEU A 138 -2.04 -4.21 -4.05
C LEU A 138 -1.98 -3.08 -5.08
N THR A 139 -1.95 -1.83 -4.63
CA THR A 139 -1.82 -0.65 -5.50
C THR A 139 -0.47 -0.65 -6.21
N ALA A 140 0.63 -0.87 -5.48
CA ALA A 140 1.98 -0.94 -6.05
C ALA A 140 2.09 -2.07 -7.09
N TYR A 141 1.60 -3.28 -6.76
CA TYR A 141 1.54 -4.40 -7.69
C TYR A 141 0.75 -4.06 -8.95
N THR A 142 -0.45 -3.53 -8.79
CA THR A 142 -1.32 -3.18 -9.93
C THR A 142 -0.66 -2.15 -10.83
N LEU A 143 -0.06 -1.11 -10.26
CA LEU A 143 0.61 -0.07 -11.04
C LEU A 143 1.87 -0.58 -11.74
N VAL A 144 2.59 -1.52 -11.17
CA VAL A 144 3.83 -2.07 -11.78
C VAL A 144 3.54 -3.18 -12.78
N ALA A 145 2.72 -4.15 -12.40
CA ALA A 145 2.56 -5.42 -13.13
C ALA A 145 1.42 -5.44 -14.16
N SER A 146 0.38 -4.59 -13.99
CA SER A 146 -0.76 -4.62 -14.89
C SER A 146 -0.39 -4.14 -16.30
N GLU A 147 -0.82 -4.89 -17.30
CA GLU A 147 -0.73 -4.57 -18.72
C GLU A 147 -2.05 -4.01 -19.29
N HIS A 148 -3.03 -3.75 -18.43
CA HIS A 148 -4.29 -3.13 -18.81
C HIS A 148 -4.08 -1.71 -19.34
N SER A 149 -4.78 -1.35 -20.41
CA SER A 149 -4.60 -0.06 -21.13
C SER A 149 -4.74 1.18 -20.23
N LYS A 150 -5.67 1.15 -19.29
CA LYS A 150 -5.87 2.23 -18.32
C LYS A 150 -4.67 2.43 -17.40
N ILE A 151 -4.05 1.34 -16.93
CA ILE A 151 -2.88 1.41 -16.05
C ILE A 151 -1.64 1.86 -16.84
N LYS A 152 -1.48 1.39 -18.08
CA LYS A 152 -0.44 1.90 -18.99
C LYS A 152 -0.55 3.42 -19.15
N LYS A 153 -1.76 3.91 -19.43
CA LYS A 153 -2.02 5.35 -19.57
C LYS A 153 -1.68 6.14 -18.28
N PHE A 154 -1.94 5.58 -17.10
CA PHE A 154 -1.53 6.22 -15.85
C PHE A 154 -0.01 6.35 -15.77
N ARG A 155 0.75 5.28 -16.04
CA ARG A 155 2.21 5.31 -16.04
C ARG A 155 2.81 6.27 -17.10
N GLU A 156 2.15 6.41 -18.22
CA GLU A 156 2.59 7.32 -19.29
C GLU A 156 2.47 8.78 -18.88
N ASN A 157 1.39 9.15 -18.20
CA ASN A 157 1.01 10.54 -17.95
C ASN A 157 1.24 11.03 -16.53
N ALA A 158 1.66 10.14 -15.60
CA ALA A 158 1.88 10.49 -14.22
C ALA A 158 3.17 9.91 -13.65
N VAL A 159 3.71 10.59 -12.65
CA VAL A 159 4.62 10.02 -11.65
C VAL A 159 3.82 9.79 -10.38
N ILE A 160 3.69 8.54 -9.97
CA ILE A 160 2.90 8.14 -8.81
C ILE A 160 3.87 7.76 -7.70
N PHE A 161 3.83 8.51 -6.62
CA PHE A 161 4.54 8.23 -5.38
C PHE A 161 3.63 7.48 -4.42
N ILE A 162 4.15 6.43 -3.81
CA ILE A 162 3.50 5.65 -2.77
C ILE A 162 4.39 5.71 -1.53
N ASP A 163 3.88 6.31 -0.45
CA ASP A 163 4.40 6.11 0.89
C ASP A 163 3.56 4.99 1.53
N PRO A 164 4.11 3.77 1.66
CA PRO A 164 3.31 2.60 2.00
C PRO A 164 2.93 2.55 3.48
N THR A 165 3.67 3.26 4.33
CA THR A 165 3.49 3.27 5.77
C THR A 165 4.09 4.52 6.37
N ILE A 166 3.30 5.58 6.47
CA ILE A 166 3.73 6.87 7.05
C ILE A 166 4.07 6.71 8.55
N ASN A 167 3.39 5.80 9.23
CA ASN A 167 3.62 5.48 10.65
C ASN A 167 4.08 4.03 10.86
N PRO A 168 5.32 3.69 10.53
CA PRO A 168 5.80 2.31 10.66
C PRO A 168 5.95 1.86 12.12
N ASP A 169 6.21 2.77 13.06
CA ASP A 169 6.30 2.44 14.49
C ASP A 169 4.95 1.99 15.03
N GLY A 170 3.88 2.74 14.70
CA GLY A 170 2.52 2.36 15.02
C GLY A 170 2.07 1.09 14.30
N ARG A 171 2.44 0.93 13.03
CA ARG A 171 2.11 -0.27 12.24
C ARG A 171 2.70 -1.53 12.86
N ASP A 172 3.96 -1.52 13.26
CA ASP A 172 4.60 -2.70 13.82
C ASP A 172 4.05 -3.05 15.20
N ARG A 173 3.77 -2.06 16.06
CA ARG A 173 3.06 -2.32 17.33
C ARG A 173 1.73 -3.03 17.09
N HIS A 174 0.91 -2.50 16.18
CA HIS A 174 -0.39 -3.07 15.86
C HIS A 174 -0.27 -4.47 15.26
N SER A 175 0.54 -4.63 14.21
CA SER A 175 0.64 -5.89 13.49
C SER A 175 1.21 -7.01 14.36
N GLN A 176 2.17 -6.70 15.24
CA GLN A 176 2.72 -7.66 16.18
C GLN A 176 1.66 -8.10 17.19
N TRP A 177 0.95 -7.14 17.78
CA TRP A 177 -0.09 -7.43 18.76
C TRP A 177 -1.23 -8.25 18.13
N VAL A 178 -1.87 -7.76 17.07
CA VAL A 178 -3.05 -8.43 16.50
C VAL A 178 -2.73 -9.82 15.93
N ASN A 179 -1.59 -9.99 15.26
CA ASN A 179 -1.18 -11.30 14.77
C ASN A 179 -0.89 -12.32 15.89
N SER A 180 -0.54 -11.85 17.10
CA SER A 180 -0.33 -12.70 18.25
C SER A 180 -1.62 -13.18 18.92
N TYR A 181 -2.69 -12.37 18.83
CA TYR A 181 -4.00 -12.68 19.41
C TYR A 181 -5.01 -13.27 18.42
N LYS A 182 -4.72 -13.14 17.14
CA LYS A 182 -5.61 -13.61 16.08
C LYS A 182 -5.96 -15.09 16.23
N GLY A 183 -7.26 -15.37 16.32
CA GLY A 183 -7.79 -16.72 16.43
C GLY A 183 -7.86 -17.47 15.08
N SER A 184 -7.84 -18.81 15.14
CA SER A 184 -8.13 -19.68 14.01
C SER A 184 -9.07 -20.80 14.47
N PRO A 185 -10.35 -20.82 14.06
CA PRO A 185 -11.02 -19.88 13.14
C PRO A 185 -11.11 -18.47 13.69
N LEU A 186 -11.44 -17.49 12.81
CA LEU A 186 -11.65 -16.10 13.20
C LEU A 186 -12.74 -15.99 14.26
N VAL A 187 -12.50 -15.17 15.28
CA VAL A 187 -13.41 -14.94 16.40
C VAL A 187 -14.21 -13.67 16.15
N SER A 188 -15.53 -13.75 16.25
CA SER A 188 -16.44 -12.60 16.09
C SER A 188 -16.89 -11.97 17.40
N ASP A 189 -16.43 -12.49 18.56
CA ASP A 189 -16.75 -11.93 19.88
C ASP A 189 -16.04 -10.58 20.05
N PRO A 190 -16.77 -9.47 20.22
CA PRO A 190 -16.16 -8.15 20.40
C PRO A 190 -15.33 -8.02 21.68
N MET A 191 -15.49 -8.94 22.63
CA MET A 191 -14.70 -8.97 23.87
C MET A 191 -13.41 -9.75 23.73
N ASP A 192 -13.18 -10.41 22.59
CA ASP A 192 -11.92 -11.11 22.36
C ASP A 192 -10.73 -10.14 22.30
N ALA A 193 -9.56 -10.58 22.76
CA ALA A 193 -8.35 -9.77 22.78
C ALA A 193 -7.94 -9.27 21.40
N GLU A 194 -8.26 -10.03 20.34
CA GLU A 194 -8.02 -9.64 18.94
C GLU A 194 -8.69 -8.31 18.54
N HIS A 195 -9.84 -7.97 19.17
CA HIS A 195 -10.62 -6.77 18.84
C HIS A 195 -10.35 -5.61 19.82
N ASN A 196 -9.59 -5.83 20.87
CA ASN A 196 -9.36 -4.88 21.96
C ASN A 196 -7.87 -4.52 22.07
N GLU A 197 -7.41 -3.67 21.14
CA GLU A 197 -6.02 -3.23 21.09
C GLU A 197 -5.60 -2.58 22.42
N ALA A 198 -4.62 -3.18 23.08
CA ALA A 198 -4.10 -2.64 24.33
C ALA A 198 -3.32 -1.34 24.08
N TRP A 199 -3.40 -0.41 25.04
CA TRP A 199 -2.50 0.74 25.04
C TRP A 199 -1.06 0.31 25.37
N PRO A 200 -0.05 0.84 24.67
CA PRO A 200 -0.09 1.82 23.59
C PRO A 200 -0.42 1.18 22.23
N GLY A 201 -1.56 1.57 21.67
CA GLY A 201 -2.00 1.07 20.39
C GLY A 201 -1.17 1.58 19.21
N GLY A 202 -1.44 1.06 18.02
CA GLY A 202 -0.74 1.43 16.79
C GLY A 202 -1.19 2.75 16.16
N ARG A 203 -2.15 3.47 16.73
CA ARG A 203 -2.66 4.71 16.15
C ARG A 203 -1.58 5.79 16.03
N THR A 204 -0.87 6.04 17.12
CA THR A 204 0.13 7.12 17.23
C THR A 204 1.53 6.66 16.83
N ASN A 205 2.44 7.60 16.61
CA ASN A 205 3.86 7.32 16.38
C ASN A 205 4.57 6.93 17.70
N HIS A 206 5.90 6.84 17.69
CA HIS A 206 6.71 6.54 18.86
C HIS A 206 6.45 7.51 20.04
N TYR A 207 6.29 8.81 19.74
CA TYR A 207 6.09 9.86 20.74
C TYR A 207 4.63 10.10 21.13
N TRP A 208 3.72 9.22 20.76
CA TRP A 208 2.27 9.35 21.02
C TRP A 208 1.59 10.48 20.27
N PHE A 209 2.22 11.03 19.23
CA PHE A 209 1.59 12.01 18.35
C PHE A 209 0.65 11.32 17.36
N ASP A 210 -0.52 11.88 17.21
CA ASP A 210 -1.45 11.55 16.14
C ASP A 210 -1.02 12.30 14.88
N LEU A 211 -0.35 11.60 13.96
CA LEU A 211 0.19 12.18 12.72
C LEU A 211 -0.89 12.80 11.84
N ASN A 212 -2.16 12.40 11.99
CA ASN A 212 -3.27 13.00 11.27
C ASN A 212 -3.78 14.31 11.94
N ARG A 213 -3.04 14.85 12.91
CA ARG A 213 -3.24 16.17 13.53
C ARG A 213 -2.05 17.09 13.34
N ASP A 214 -1.09 16.71 12.50
CA ASP A 214 0.22 17.35 12.36
C ASP A 214 0.62 17.50 10.88
N TRP A 215 -0.32 17.91 10.04
CA TRP A 215 -0.08 18.12 8.60
C TRP A 215 0.36 19.55 8.24
N LEU A 216 0.37 20.51 9.18
CA LEU A 216 0.66 21.91 8.97
C LEU A 216 1.80 22.39 9.84
#